data_687ce29a2fb9a553c8df10b6cbc89c1d
#
_entry.id   687ce29a2fb9a553c8df10b6cbc89c1d
#
_cell.length_a   1.000
_cell.length_b   1.000
_cell.length_c   1.000
_cell.angle_alpha   90.00
_cell.angle_beta   90.00
_cell.angle_gamma   90.00
#
_symmetry.space_group_name_H-M   'P 1'
#
loop_
_entity.id
_entity.type
_entity.pdbx_description
1 polymer ?
#
loop_
_entity_poly.entity_id
_entity_poly.type
_entity_poly.pdbx_seq_one_letter_code
_entity_poly.pdbx_strand_id
1 'polypeptide(L)'
;MICYIVPVHVAQESYTFIKHYETLLATFLGLIVLSLMIYLAHSNSRENKYLIHLSEIDPLTSVFNKETTQKLIDQKLKNHEHFCFLILDVDDFKSVNDNYGHAVGDKVLKNLSDLFKNHFRQTDIVGRIGGDEFIILIEDEHIAESRIQSLLKKVNELKIEELQDFKLSISVGMAFAPSNGTTFMELYRHADHALYQTKRTGKNNYKIYKNDEN
;
A
#
# COMPACT_ATOMS: atom_id res chain seq x y z
N MET A 1 -21.40 79.27 -18.41
CA MET A 1 -21.24 78.03 -17.68
C MET A 1 -22.47 77.19 -17.93
N ILE A 2 -22.39 76.13 -18.81
CA ILE A 2 -23.54 75.30 -19.15
C ILE A 2 -23.54 74.12 -18.23
N CYS A 3 -24.44 74.09 -17.26
CA CYS A 3 -24.64 72.89 -16.40
C CYS A 3 -25.45 71.85 -17.17
N TYR A 4 -24.86 70.73 -17.50
CA TYR A 4 -25.58 69.55 -18.01
C TYR A 4 -26.26 68.84 -16.83
N ILE A 5 -27.58 68.92 -16.75
CA ILE A 5 -28.38 68.15 -15.80
C ILE A 5 -28.63 66.77 -16.44
N VAL A 6 -27.91 65.75 -16.00
CA VAL A 6 -28.18 64.37 -16.43
C VAL A 6 -29.45 63.89 -15.69
N PRO A 7 -30.47 63.41 -16.42
CA PRO A 7 -31.70 62.90 -15.80
C PRO A 7 -31.39 61.72 -14.86
N VAL A 8 -32.01 61.69 -13.68
CA VAL A 8 -31.70 60.68 -12.59
C VAL A 8 -31.89 59.26 -13.10
N HIS A 9 -32.81 58.94 -13.98
CA HIS A 9 -33.03 57.63 -14.53
C HIS A 9 -31.85 57.15 -15.41
N VAL A 10 -31.23 58.05 -16.19
CA VAL A 10 -30.05 57.68 -17.03
C VAL A 10 -28.84 57.42 -16.16
N ALA A 11 -28.64 58.12 -15.07
CA ALA A 11 -27.60 57.87 -14.09
C ALA A 11 -27.83 56.51 -13.38
N GLN A 12 -29.07 56.18 -13.11
CA GLN A 12 -29.44 54.92 -12.40
C GLN A 12 -29.30 53.71 -13.32
N GLU A 13 -29.66 53.80 -14.59
CA GLU A 13 -29.43 52.76 -15.60
C GLU A 13 -27.93 52.51 -15.84
N SER A 14 -27.15 53.56 -15.95
CA SER A 14 -25.68 53.43 -16.08
C SER A 14 -25.04 52.79 -14.88
N TYR A 15 -25.50 53.09 -13.67
CA TYR A 15 -25.00 52.48 -12.43
C TYR A 15 -25.35 50.98 -12.35
N THR A 16 -26.56 50.58 -12.71
CA THR A 16 -26.97 49.18 -12.73
C THR A 16 -26.21 48.39 -13.78
N PHE A 17 -25.92 48.96 -14.93
CA PHE A 17 -25.13 48.37 -15.99
C PHE A 17 -23.67 48.13 -15.52
N ILE A 18 -23.03 49.12 -14.89
CA ILE A 18 -21.67 49.02 -14.36
C ILE A 18 -21.61 47.93 -13.30
N LYS A 19 -22.55 47.89 -12.35
CA LYS A 19 -22.60 46.82 -11.33
C LYS A 19 -22.75 45.41 -11.92
N HIS A 20 -23.57 45.26 -12.97
CA HIS A 20 -23.72 43.98 -13.66
C HIS A 20 -22.40 43.54 -14.31
N TYR A 21 -21.70 44.48 -14.95
CA TYR A 21 -20.41 44.20 -15.57
C TYR A 21 -19.34 43.83 -14.53
N GLU A 22 -19.27 44.54 -13.40
CA GLU A 22 -18.38 44.22 -12.30
C GLU A 22 -18.63 42.83 -11.71
N THR A 23 -19.89 42.44 -11.52
CA THR A 23 -20.25 41.11 -11.02
C THR A 23 -19.91 40.02 -12.03
N LEU A 24 -20.14 40.22 -13.31
CA LEU A 24 -19.74 39.28 -14.37
C LEU A 24 -18.23 39.13 -14.45
N LEU A 25 -17.49 40.22 -14.36
CA LEU A 25 -16.02 40.18 -14.35
C LEU A 25 -15.48 39.45 -13.13
N ALA A 26 -16.02 39.72 -11.94
CA ALA A 26 -15.64 39.06 -10.71
C ALA A 26 -15.91 37.53 -10.76
N THR A 27 -17.09 37.13 -11.28
CA THR A 27 -17.43 35.72 -11.44
C THR A 27 -16.51 35.02 -12.45
N PHE A 28 -16.20 35.67 -13.57
CA PHE A 28 -15.30 35.15 -14.58
C PHE A 28 -13.88 34.97 -14.04
N LEU A 29 -13.34 35.95 -13.31
CA LEU A 29 -12.05 35.85 -12.64
C LEU A 29 -12.04 34.72 -11.57
N GLY A 30 -13.13 34.58 -10.82
CA GLY A 30 -13.30 33.51 -9.85
C GLY A 30 -13.24 32.12 -10.50
N LEU A 31 -13.87 31.94 -11.66
CA LEU A 31 -13.83 30.69 -12.42
C LEU A 31 -12.43 30.38 -12.95
N ILE A 32 -11.69 31.41 -13.42
CA ILE A 32 -10.29 31.24 -13.85
C ILE A 32 -9.42 30.78 -12.68
N VAL A 33 -9.51 31.41 -11.50
CA VAL A 33 -8.74 31.05 -10.32
C VAL A 33 -9.07 29.62 -9.87
N LEU A 34 -10.36 29.26 -9.85
CA LEU A 34 -10.79 27.92 -9.51
C LEU A 34 -10.22 26.86 -10.48
N SER A 35 -10.30 27.13 -11.78
CA SER A 35 -9.74 26.27 -12.82
C SER A 35 -8.24 26.08 -12.65
N LEU A 36 -7.51 27.17 -12.36
CA LEU A 36 -6.07 27.12 -12.11
C LEU A 36 -5.74 26.32 -10.85
N MET A 37 -6.50 26.49 -9.77
CA MET A 37 -6.32 25.68 -8.54
C MET A 37 -6.53 24.20 -8.79
N ILE A 38 -7.58 23.82 -9.54
CA ILE A 38 -7.85 22.42 -9.91
C ILE A 38 -6.70 21.87 -10.77
N TYR A 39 -6.21 22.65 -11.74
CA TYR A 39 -5.10 22.25 -12.59
C TYR A 39 -3.81 22.03 -11.77
N LEU A 40 -3.47 22.95 -10.88
CA LEU A 40 -2.28 22.84 -10.01
C LEU A 40 -2.39 21.65 -9.05
N ALA A 41 -3.56 21.42 -8.45
CA ALA A 41 -3.81 20.27 -7.58
C ALA A 41 -3.64 18.94 -8.35
N HIS A 42 -4.13 18.88 -9.59
CA HIS A 42 -4.01 17.69 -10.43
C HIS A 42 -2.56 17.46 -10.88
N SER A 43 -1.83 18.52 -11.27
CA SER A 43 -0.42 18.46 -11.65
C SER A 43 0.46 17.99 -10.50
N ASN A 44 0.28 18.56 -9.32
CA ASN A 44 1.03 18.18 -8.11
C ASN A 44 0.75 16.72 -7.68
N SER A 45 -0.52 16.27 -7.83
CA SER A 45 -0.88 14.87 -7.56
C SER A 45 -0.21 13.89 -8.51
N ARG A 46 -0.02 14.26 -9.79
CA ARG A 46 0.70 13.43 -10.77
C ARG A 46 2.20 13.35 -10.47
N GLU A 47 2.81 14.46 -10.12
CA GLU A 47 4.23 14.53 -9.78
C GLU A 47 4.54 13.71 -8.52
N ASN A 48 3.72 13.84 -7.48
CA ASN A 48 3.83 13.02 -6.27
C ASN A 48 3.68 11.52 -6.55
N LYS A 49 2.71 11.10 -7.39
CA LYS A 49 2.55 9.71 -7.79
C LYS A 49 3.78 9.19 -8.55
N TYR A 50 4.37 10.01 -9.42
CA TYR A 50 5.57 9.67 -10.16
C TYR A 50 6.79 9.50 -9.24
N LEU A 51 6.98 10.40 -8.26
CA LEU A 51 8.04 10.30 -7.26
C LEU A 51 7.88 9.07 -6.36
N ILE A 52 6.64 8.74 -5.94
CA ILE A 52 6.35 7.52 -5.18
C ILE A 52 6.65 6.27 -6.02
N HIS A 53 6.36 6.29 -7.32
CA HIS A 53 6.65 5.20 -8.23
C HIS A 53 8.16 5.01 -8.49
N LEU A 54 8.96 6.08 -8.37
CA LEU A 54 10.43 6.02 -8.41
C LEU A 54 11.05 5.55 -7.08
N SER A 55 10.31 5.54 -5.99
CA SER A 55 10.78 5.01 -4.71
C SER A 55 10.80 3.49 -4.75
N GLU A 56 11.91 2.88 -4.37
CA GLU A 56 12.02 1.41 -4.24
C GLU A 56 11.36 0.87 -2.99
N ILE A 57 11.01 1.75 -2.06
CA ILE A 57 10.59 1.43 -0.69
C ILE A 57 9.13 1.85 -0.47
N ASP A 58 8.38 1.01 0.25
CA ASP A 58 7.05 1.37 0.75
C ASP A 58 7.17 2.46 1.83
N PRO A 59 6.49 3.62 1.67
CA PRO A 59 6.68 4.78 2.54
C PRO A 59 6.18 4.56 3.97
N LEU A 60 5.27 3.61 4.20
CA LEU A 60 4.75 3.33 5.54
C LEU A 60 5.68 2.40 6.31
N THR A 61 6.17 1.34 5.67
CA THR A 61 6.80 0.19 6.32
C THR A 61 8.30 0.12 6.11
N SER A 62 8.84 0.91 5.17
CA SER A 62 10.28 0.93 4.84
C SER A 62 10.86 -0.45 4.45
N VAL A 63 10.02 -1.34 3.92
CA VAL A 63 10.43 -2.53 3.14
C VAL A 63 10.27 -2.23 1.65
N PHE A 64 10.69 -3.12 0.77
CA PHE A 64 10.50 -2.91 -0.67
C PHE A 64 9.01 -2.76 -1.01
N ASN A 65 8.71 -1.86 -1.95
CA ASN A 65 7.38 -1.74 -2.50
C ASN A 65 7.08 -2.89 -3.48
N LYS A 66 5.85 -2.97 -3.97
CA LYS A 66 5.36 -4.02 -4.86
C LYS A 66 6.22 -4.20 -6.11
N GLU A 67 6.48 -3.10 -6.83
CA GLU A 67 7.22 -3.14 -8.09
C GLU A 67 8.67 -3.59 -7.87
N THR A 68 9.32 -3.04 -6.86
CA THR A 68 10.69 -3.40 -6.52
C THR A 68 10.80 -4.84 -6.05
N THR A 69 9.85 -5.29 -5.21
CA THR A 69 9.80 -6.69 -4.74
C THR A 69 9.71 -7.65 -5.91
N GLN A 70 8.78 -7.44 -6.84
CA GLN A 70 8.64 -8.27 -8.03
C GLN A 70 9.91 -8.26 -8.87
N LYS A 71 10.46 -7.09 -9.16
CA LYS A 71 11.70 -6.93 -9.96
C LYS A 71 12.88 -7.69 -9.36
N LEU A 72 13.09 -7.56 -8.05
CA LEU A 72 14.20 -8.22 -7.35
C LEU A 72 14.03 -9.74 -7.33
N ILE A 73 12.82 -10.22 -7.11
CA ILE A 73 12.50 -11.66 -7.13
C ILE A 73 12.71 -12.23 -8.54
N ASP A 74 12.17 -11.59 -9.59
CA ASP A 74 12.37 -12.03 -10.97
C ASP A 74 13.86 -12.04 -11.38
N GLN A 75 14.67 -11.11 -10.83
CA GLN A 75 16.11 -11.12 -11.04
C GLN A 75 16.81 -12.33 -10.37
N LYS A 76 16.44 -12.65 -9.12
CA LYS A 76 17.01 -13.81 -8.42
C LYS A 76 16.61 -15.14 -9.06
N LEU A 77 15.37 -15.28 -9.48
CA LEU A 77 14.86 -16.50 -10.10
C LEU A 77 15.56 -16.86 -11.42
N LYS A 78 16.21 -15.91 -12.11
CA LYS A 78 16.98 -16.18 -13.33
C LYS A 78 18.18 -17.10 -13.11
N ASN A 79 18.70 -17.17 -11.89
CA ASN A 79 19.86 -17.98 -11.55
C ASN A 79 19.53 -19.46 -11.33
N HIS A 80 18.25 -19.87 -11.46
CA HIS A 80 17.78 -21.24 -11.22
C HIS A 80 18.16 -21.84 -9.85
N GLU A 81 18.33 -20.99 -8.86
CA GLU A 81 18.60 -21.41 -7.48
C GLU A 81 17.31 -21.81 -6.77
N HIS A 82 17.46 -22.47 -5.63
CA HIS A 82 16.34 -22.91 -4.81
C HIS A 82 15.92 -21.81 -3.84
N PHE A 83 14.69 -21.37 -3.96
CA PHE A 83 14.11 -20.31 -3.10
C PHE A 83 12.79 -20.76 -2.49
N CYS A 84 12.50 -20.25 -1.31
CA CYS A 84 11.17 -20.30 -0.74
C CYS A 84 10.48 -18.93 -0.89
N PHE A 85 9.35 -18.92 -1.60
CA PHE A 85 8.51 -17.76 -1.81
C PHE A 85 7.34 -17.79 -0.83
N LEU A 86 7.14 -16.71 -0.10
CA LEU A 86 6.13 -16.58 0.94
C LEU A 86 5.18 -15.42 0.61
N ILE A 87 3.88 -15.65 0.80
CA ILE A 87 2.89 -14.59 0.96
C ILE A 87 2.41 -14.62 2.40
N LEU A 88 2.44 -13.47 3.05
CA LEU A 88 2.00 -13.27 4.42
C LEU A 88 0.86 -12.26 4.44
N ASP A 89 -0.13 -12.50 5.28
CA ASP A 89 -1.27 -11.61 5.46
C ASP A 89 -1.61 -11.51 6.96
N VAL A 90 -1.90 -10.30 7.40
CA VAL A 90 -2.20 -10.05 8.82
C VAL A 90 -3.63 -10.46 9.12
N ASP A 91 -3.79 -11.44 10.00
CA ASP A 91 -5.10 -11.96 10.35
C ASP A 91 -5.97 -10.88 11.02
N ASP A 92 -7.21 -10.78 10.53
CA ASP A 92 -8.23 -9.85 11.07
C ASP A 92 -7.79 -8.36 11.09
N PHE A 93 -6.89 -7.96 10.18
CA PHE A 93 -6.37 -6.59 10.12
C PHE A 93 -7.46 -5.53 9.97
N LYS A 94 -8.54 -5.86 9.24
CA LYS A 94 -9.70 -4.99 9.17
C LYS A 94 -10.30 -4.73 10.55
N SER A 95 -10.40 -5.75 11.40
CA SER A 95 -10.88 -5.59 12.79
C SER A 95 -9.97 -4.69 13.63
N VAL A 96 -8.67 -4.72 13.38
CA VAL A 96 -7.73 -3.77 14.02
C VAL A 96 -8.08 -2.34 13.61
N ASN A 97 -8.26 -2.07 12.31
CA ASN A 97 -8.61 -0.74 11.83
C ASN A 97 -9.99 -0.28 12.34
N ASP A 98 -10.98 -1.17 12.33
CA ASP A 98 -12.36 -0.85 12.71
C ASP A 98 -12.47 -0.57 14.23
N ASN A 99 -11.72 -1.28 15.08
CA ASN A 99 -11.79 -1.14 16.54
C ASN A 99 -10.82 -0.13 17.12
N TYR A 100 -9.62 0.04 16.52
CA TYR A 100 -8.54 0.86 17.08
C TYR A 100 -8.15 2.03 16.18
N GLY A 101 -8.73 2.11 14.98
CA GLY A 101 -8.46 3.17 14.00
C GLY A 101 -7.23 2.91 13.12
N HIS A 102 -7.20 3.57 11.97
CA HIS A 102 -6.15 3.39 10.95
C HIS A 102 -4.74 3.73 11.45
N ALA A 103 -4.61 4.70 12.37
CA ALA A 103 -3.29 5.06 12.95
C ALA A 103 -2.67 3.89 13.73
N VAL A 104 -3.50 3.08 14.42
CA VAL A 104 -3.05 1.87 15.12
C VAL A 104 -2.75 0.76 14.10
N GLY A 105 -3.57 0.60 13.05
CA GLY A 105 -3.27 -0.30 11.96
C GLY A 105 -1.92 0.00 11.28
N ASP A 106 -1.64 1.27 11.00
CA ASP A 106 -0.34 1.70 10.48
C ASP A 106 0.82 1.35 11.42
N LYS A 107 0.62 1.50 12.73
CA LYS A 107 1.61 1.10 13.75
C LYS A 107 1.83 -0.41 13.75
N VAL A 108 0.77 -1.21 13.61
CA VAL A 108 0.88 -2.67 13.45
C VAL A 108 1.73 -3.03 12.26
N LEU A 109 1.46 -2.46 11.08
CA LEU A 109 2.22 -2.74 9.86
C LEU A 109 3.69 -2.34 9.99
N LYS A 110 4.01 -1.21 10.63
CA LYS A 110 5.39 -0.79 10.90
C LYS A 110 6.12 -1.78 11.81
N ASN A 111 5.50 -2.18 12.92
CA ASN A 111 6.10 -3.12 13.87
C ASN A 111 6.33 -4.50 13.22
N LEU A 112 5.37 -4.99 12.42
CA LEU A 112 5.54 -6.24 11.66
C LEU A 112 6.68 -6.14 10.65
N SER A 113 6.77 -5.03 9.93
CA SER A 113 7.85 -4.81 8.95
C SER A 113 9.22 -4.78 9.60
N ASP A 114 9.35 -4.13 10.76
CA ASP A 114 10.59 -4.12 11.52
C ASP A 114 10.92 -5.52 12.07
N LEU A 115 9.91 -6.25 12.53
CA LEU A 115 10.08 -7.65 12.92
C LEU A 115 10.57 -8.49 11.73
N PHE A 116 9.99 -8.36 10.53
CA PHE A 116 10.40 -9.10 9.35
C PHE A 116 11.84 -8.76 8.94
N LYS A 117 12.20 -7.47 8.83
CA LYS A 117 13.57 -7.03 8.52
C LYS A 117 14.61 -7.62 9.48
N ASN A 118 14.27 -7.70 10.77
CA ASN A 118 15.18 -8.24 11.80
C ASN A 118 15.19 -9.78 11.86
N HIS A 119 14.15 -10.44 11.34
CA HIS A 119 14.02 -11.90 11.35
C HIS A 119 14.68 -12.56 10.15
N PHE A 120 14.62 -11.94 8.99
CA PHE A 120 15.19 -12.43 7.74
C PHE A 120 16.59 -11.87 7.51
N ARG A 121 17.37 -12.53 6.65
CA ARG A 121 18.74 -12.10 6.31
C ARG A 121 18.68 -10.91 5.35
N GLN A 122 19.77 -10.16 5.25
CA GLN A 122 19.88 -9.08 4.26
C GLN A 122 19.84 -9.59 2.80
N THR A 123 20.15 -10.87 2.59
CA THR A 123 20.06 -11.52 1.27
C THR A 123 18.64 -11.91 0.90
N ASP A 124 17.77 -12.11 1.90
CA ASP A 124 16.35 -12.39 1.69
C ASP A 124 15.64 -11.10 1.24
N ILE A 125 14.60 -11.22 0.42
CA ILE A 125 13.81 -10.07 -0.02
C ILE A 125 12.57 -9.98 0.86
N VAL A 126 12.33 -8.79 1.43
CA VAL A 126 11.12 -8.48 2.20
C VAL A 126 10.43 -7.29 1.54
N GLY A 127 9.19 -7.48 1.11
CA GLY A 127 8.39 -6.45 0.47
C GLY A 127 6.93 -6.43 0.89
N ARG A 128 6.29 -5.27 0.71
CA ARG A 128 4.86 -5.09 0.92
C ARG A 128 4.18 -4.86 -0.41
N ILE A 129 3.14 -5.65 -0.71
CA ILE A 129 2.45 -5.58 -2.01
C ILE A 129 1.14 -4.79 -1.95
N GLY A 130 0.64 -4.52 -0.77
CA GLY A 130 -0.53 -3.67 -0.56
C GLY A 130 -1.29 -4.04 0.71
N GLY A 131 -2.05 -3.10 1.26
CA GLY A 131 -2.87 -3.37 2.46
C GLY A 131 -2.06 -3.99 3.60
N ASP A 132 -2.41 -5.19 3.97
CA ASP A 132 -1.83 -6.02 5.03
C ASP A 132 -1.01 -7.21 4.48
N GLU A 133 -0.73 -7.23 3.17
CA GLU A 133 -0.02 -8.32 2.50
C GLU A 133 1.47 -8.01 2.31
N PHE A 134 2.29 -8.99 2.66
CA PHE A 134 3.74 -8.98 2.48
C PHE A 134 4.22 -10.18 1.66
N ILE A 135 5.33 -9.98 0.95
CA ILE A 135 6.04 -11.06 0.25
C ILE A 135 7.46 -11.16 0.82
N ILE A 136 7.90 -12.40 1.02
CA ILE A 136 9.29 -12.69 1.40
C ILE A 136 9.83 -13.78 0.49
N LEU A 137 11.06 -13.57 -0.02
CA LEU A 137 11.82 -14.60 -0.71
C LEU A 137 13.02 -14.99 0.14
N ILE A 138 13.08 -16.24 0.54
CA ILE A 138 14.17 -16.83 1.34
C ILE A 138 15.09 -17.59 0.39
N GLU A 139 16.41 -17.29 0.46
CA GLU A 139 17.41 -17.96 -0.38
C GLU A 139 17.68 -19.42 0.01
N ASP A 140 17.45 -19.79 1.26
CA ASP A 140 17.71 -21.14 1.76
C ASP A 140 16.39 -21.84 2.08
N GLU A 141 15.92 -22.68 1.16
CA GLU A 141 14.65 -23.39 1.31
C GLU A 141 14.62 -24.37 2.49
N HIS A 142 15.79 -24.93 2.86
CA HIS A 142 15.86 -25.95 3.92
C HIS A 142 15.54 -25.40 5.31
N ILE A 143 15.77 -24.11 5.53
CA ILE A 143 15.48 -23.45 6.81
C ILE A 143 14.16 -22.69 6.81
N ALA A 144 13.46 -22.65 5.67
CA ALA A 144 12.27 -21.81 5.51
C ALA A 144 11.18 -22.15 6.54
N GLU A 145 10.85 -23.44 6.70
CA GLU A 145 9.79 -23.85 7.65
C GLU A 145 10.14 -23.49 9.10
N SER A 146 11.37 -23.78 9.54
CA SER A 146 11.77 -23.43 10.91
C SER A 146 11.76 -21.94 11.18
N ARG A 147 12.12 -21.14 10.16
CA ARG A 147 12.05 -19.67 10.24
C ARG A 147 10.62 -19.18 10.34
N ILE A 148 9.69 -19.76 9.54
CA ILE A 148 8.29 -19.36 9.60
C ILE A 148 7.65 -19.74 10.93
N GLN A 149 7.93 -20.92 11.47
CA GLN A 149 7.46 -21.30 12.82
C GLN A 149 7.96 -20.32 13.89
N SER A 150 9.23 -19.94 13.82
CA SER A 150 9.82 -18.94 14.73
C SER A 150 9.20 -17.56 14.52
N LEU A 151 8.90 -17.18 13.27
CA LEU A 151 8.24 -15.90 12.96
C LEU A 151 6.84 -15.84 13.54
N LEU A 152 6.01 -16.87 13.32
CA LEU A 152 4.65 -16.95 13.84
C LEU A 152 4.64 -16.76 15.37
N LYS A 153 5.56 -17.43 16.08
CA LYS A 153 5.70 -17.25 17.52
C LYS A 153 6.03 -15.80 17.89
N LYS A 154 7.00 -15.19 17.21
CA LYS A 154 7.40 -13.79 17.48
C LYS A 154 6.27 -12.80 17.19
N VAL A 155 5.47 -13.03 16.13
CA VAL A 155 4.29 -12.19 15.84
C VAL A 155 3.25 -12.31 16.95
N ASN A 156 2.98 -13.52 17.44
CA ASN A 156 2.04 -13.74 18.55
C ASN A 156 2.53 -13.12 19.88
N GLU A 157 3.85 -12.96 20.06
CA GLU A 157 4.47 -12.34 21.23
C GLU A 157 4.64 -10.81 21.09
N LEU A 158 4.37 -10.26 19.89
CA LEU A 158 4.52 -8.83 19.60
C LEU A 158 3.49 -8.02 20.38
N LYS A 159 3.99 -7.15 21.25
CA LYS A 159 3.16 -6.27 22.06
C LYS A 159 3.09 -4.89 21.43
N ILE A 160 1.88 -4.45 21.14
CA ILE A 160 1.56 -3.09 20.70
C ILE A 160 0.61 -2.53 21.74
N GLU A 161 1.04 -1.49 22.43
CA GLU A 161 0.35 -0.94 23.61
C GLU A 161 -1.13 -0.63 23.35
N GLU A 162 -1.43 -0.12 22.18
CA GLU A 162 -2.79 0.26 21.78
C GLU A 162 -3.72 -0.94 21.52
N LEU A 163 -3.17 -2.11 21.23
CA LEU A 163 -3.96 -3.32 20.96
C LEU A 163 -4.44 -4.04 22.22
N GLN A 164 -3.96 -3.64 23.41
CA GLN A 164 -4.33 -4.25 24.70
C GLN A 164 -4.29 -5.79 24.66
N ASP A 165 -5.46 -6.44 24.70
CA ASP A 165 -5.60 -7.90 24.70
C ASP A 165 -5.72 -8.52 23.28
N PHE A 166 -5.69 -7.71 22.22
CA PHE A 166 -5.78 -8.22 20.86
C PHE A 166 -4.51 -8.98 20.49
N LYS A 167 -4.65 -10.28 20.21
CA LYS A 167 -3.53 -11.13 19.78
C LYS A 167 -3.32 -10.99 18.28
N LEU A 168 -2.20 -10.38 17.92
CA LEU A 168 -1.80 -10.27 16.54
C LEU A 168 -1.34 -11.63 16.01
N SER A 169 -1.78 -11.99 14.82
CA SER A 169 -1.32 -13.18 14.10
C SER A 169 -1.21 -12.93 12.60
N ILE A 170 -0.51 -13.81 11.92
CA ILE A 170 -0.37 -13.80 10.47
C ILE A 170 -0.66 -15.19 9.91
N SER A 171 -1.22 -15.23 8.71
CA SER A 171 -1.35 -16.43 7.90
C SER A 171 -0.30 -16.40 6.79
N VAL A 172 0.30 -17.56 6.48
CA VAL A 172 1.38 -17.67 5.50
C VAL A 172 1.07 -18.75 4.48
N GLY A 173 1.27 -18.43 3.20
CA GLY A 173 1.32 -19.40 2.11
C GLY A 173 2.73 -19.49 1.55
N MET A 174 3.20 -20.72 1.27
CA MET A 174 4.56 -21.01 0.83
C MET A 174 4.56 -21.74 -0.51
N ALA A 175 5.45 -21.34 -1.40
CA ALA A 175 5.76 -22.04 -2.65
C ALA A 175 7.28 -22.07 -2.86
N PHE A 176 7.79 -23.11 -3.52
CA PHE A 176 9.22 -23.32 -3.73
C PHE A 176 9.60 -23.16 -5.21
N ALA A 177 10.64 -22.42 -5.47
CA ALA A 177 11.29 -22.38 -6.77
C ALA A 177 12.43 -23.43 -6.81
N PRO A 178 12.61 -24.12 -7.94
CA PRO A 178 11.83 -24.05 -9.16
C PRO A 178 10.60 -24.98 -9.17
N SER A 179 10.39 -25.82 -8.15
CA SER A 179 9.40 -26.92 -8.14
C SER A 179 7.94 -26.45 -8.27
N ASN A 180 7.61 -25.28 -7.74
CA ASN A 180 6.26 -24.69 -7.85
C ASN A 180 6.21 -23.48 -8.79
N GLY A 181 7.29 -23.18 -9.52
CA GLY A 181 7.33 -22.09 -10.48
C GLY A 181 8.71 -21.49 -10.61
N THR A 182 8.94 -20.82 -11.75
CA THR A 182 10.20 -20.17 -12.12
C THR A 182 10.05 -18.66 -12.33
N THR A 183 8.83 -18.15 -12.20
CA THR A 183 8.50 -16.75 -12.31
C THR A 183 7.80 -16.25 -11.04
N PHE A 184 7.88 -14.94 -10.79
CA PHE A 184 7.15 -14.31 -9.69
C PHE A 184 5.65 -14.67 -9.73
N MET A 185 5.01 -14.59 -10.89
CA MET A 185 3.57 -14.80 -11.02
C MET A 185 3.13 -16.25 -10.77
N GLU A 186 3.96 -17.24 -11.16
CA GLU A 186 3.68 -18.65 -10.86
C GLU A 186 3.77 -18.91 -9.36
N LEU A 187 4.87 -18.47 -8.74
CA LEU A 187 5.08 -18.61 -7.29
C LEU A 187 4.01 -17.87 -6.49
N TYR A 188 3.66 -16.66 -6.91
CA TYR A 188 2.58 -15.88 -6.28
C TYR A 188 1.27 -16.66 -6.29
N ARG A 189 0.83 -17.16 -7.44
CA ARG A 189 -0.43 -17.92 -7.55
C ARG A 189 -0.45 -19.16 -6.66
N HIS A 190 0.66 -19.89 -6.58
CA HIS A 190 0.76 -21.09 -5.77
C HIS A 190 0.83 -20.81 -4.27
N ALA A 191 1.59 -19.79 -3.88
CA ALA A 191 1.66 -19.34 -2.50
C ALA A 191 0.32 -18.74 -2.03
N ASP A 192 -0.39 -17.97 -2.88
CA ASP A 192 -1.72 -17.43 -2.59
C ASP A 192 -2.74 -18.56 -2.35
N HIS A 193 -2.72 -19.60 -3.19
CA HIS A 193 -3.55 -20.78 -2.95
C HIS A 193 -3.26 -21.42 -1.57
N ALA A 194 -1.99 -21.56 -1.20
CA ALA A 194 -1.60 -22.08 0.11
C ALA A 194 -2.04 -21.14 1.26
N LEU A 195 -1.91 -19.83 1.09
CA LEU A 195 -2.38 -18.82 2.03
C LEU A 195 -3.90 -18.92 2.25
N TYR A 196 -4.65 -19.04 1.16
CA TYR A 196 -6.10 -19.24 1.25
C TYR A 196 -6.46 -20.49 2.08
N GLN A 197 -5.75 -21.59 1.87
CA GLN A 197 -5.92 -22.82 2.68
C GLN A 197 -5.55 -22.59 4.16
N THR A 198 -4.51 -21.81 4.44
CA THR A 198 -4.13 -21.43 5.81
C THR A 198 -5.26 -20.66 6.49
N LYS A 199 -5.80 -19.63 5.83
CA LYS A 199 -6.91 -18.83 6.35
C LYS A 199 -8.17 -19.67 6.63
N ARG A 200 -8.47 -20.65 5.78
CA ARG A 200 -9.63 -21.54 5.96
C ARG A 200 -9.48 -22.57 7.09
N THR A 201 -8.27 -22.90 7.47
CA THR A 201 -7.99 -23.95 8.48
C THR A 201 -7.61 -23.40 9.85
N GLY A 202 -7.98 -22.14 10.14
CA GLY A 202 -7.87 -21.58 11.49
C GLY A 202 -6.91 -20.41 11.63
N LYS A 203 -6.30 -19.93 10.53
CA LYS A 203 -5.33 -18.80 10.54
C LYS A 203 -4.11 -19.07 11.42
N ASN A 204 -3.29 -18.04 11.70
CA ASN A 204 -2.12 -18.11 12.60
C ASN A 204 -1.23 -19.33 12.37
N ASN A 205 -0.96 -19.63 11.10
CA ASN A 205 -0.23 -20.82 10.66
C ASN A 205 0.37 -20.60 9.27
N TYR A 206 0.99 -21.63 8.74
CA TYR A 206 1.44 -21.66 7.35
C TYR A 206 0.99 -22.92 6.63
N LYS A 207 0.92 -22.87 5.31
CA LYS A 207 0.79 -24.03 4.44
C LYS A 207 1.74 -23.92 3.26
N ILE A 208 2.25 -25.08 2.86
CA ILE A 208 3.07 -25.25 1.68
C ILE A 208 2.15 -25.65 0.53
N TYR A 209 2.29 -24.99 -0.61
CA TYR A 209 1.64 -25.42 -1.83
C TYR A 209 2.11 -26.81 -2.23
N LYS A 210 1.18 -27.70 -2.42
CA LYS A 210 1.43 -29.05 -2.97
C LYS A 210 0.75 -29.09 -4.34
N ASN A 211 1.48 -29.53 -5.37
CA ASN A 211 0.82 -29.88 -6.61
C ASN A 211 -0.19 -30.98 -6.28
N ASP A 212 -1.45 -30.80 -6.67
CA ASP A 212 -2.42 -31.90 -6.61
C ASP A 212 -1.86 -33.01 -7.50
N GLU A 213 -1.35 -34.06 -6.87
CA GLU A 213 -1.06 -35.29 -7.59
C GLU A 213 -2.41 -35.82 -8.09
N ASN A 214 -2.56 -35.90 -9.43
CA ASN A 214 -3.67 -36.55 -10.10
C ASN A 214 -3.79 -38.02 -9.68
#